data_3f50d9b462e94c39745cd0ceda59ffe5
#
_entry.id   3f50d9b462e94c39745cd0ceda59ffe5
#
_cell.length_a   1.000
_cell.length_b   1.000
_cell.length_c   1.000
_cell.angle_alpha   90.00
_cell.angle_beta   90.00
_cell.angle_gamma   90.00
#
_symmetry.space_group_name_H-M   'P 1'
#
loop_
_entity.id
_entity.type
_entity.pdbx_description
1 polymer ?
#
loop_
_entity_poly.entity_id
_entity_poly.type
_entity_poly.pdbx_seq_one_letter_code
_entity_poly.pdbx_strand_id
1 'polypeptide(L)'
;LNTKISFRDVVKTYPMKDGVFTALDHVSLDIADREFVTVVGPSGCGKSTLMSMAAGLVEPGAGEVLVDGRPVTGPGPERGVIFQQYALFPWLTVRKNVEFGLKLMDLPAEERRRRAEHAIELVGLSDFADALPKTLSGGMKQRCAIARAYAVNPQVLLMDEPFGALDALTRVQLQDQLLDTWSKEQRTVMFITHDVDEAVYLARRVVVMAARPGRIQQVIDVDLPYPRTEEMRLSPEFGRLRNEVWHAVYHQPPAVPAA
;
A
#
# COMPACT_ATOMS: atom_id res chain seq x y z
N LEU A 1 15.46 -0.57 -15.42
CA LEU A 1 14.12 -0.18 -15.01
C LEU A 1 14.19 1.25 -14.48
N ASN A 2 13.22 2.10 -14.86
CA ASN A 2 13.16 3.47 -14.37
C ASN A 2 12.64 3.47 -12.92
N THR A 3 13.26 4.22 -12.00
CA THR A 3 12.82 4.31 -10.61
C THR A 3 11.59 5.20 -10.51
N LYS A 4 10.51 4.69 -9.91
CA LYS A 4 9.26 5.44 -9.69
C LYS A 4 9.25 6.15 -8.35
N ILE A 5 9.60 5.43 -7.27
CA ILE A 5 9.71 5.98 -5.92
C ILE A 5 11.13 5.73 -5.44
N SER A 6 11.79 6.75 -4.91
CA SER A 6 13.12 6.64 -4.30
C SER A 6 13.12 7.24 -2.91
N PHE A 7 13.48 6.44 -1.92
CA PHE A 7 13.82 6.89 -0.59
C PHE A 7 15.35 6.96 -0.52
N ARG A 8 15.91 8.11 -0.16
CA ARG A 8 17.35 8.33 -0.11
C ARG A 8 17.77 8.75 1.28
N ASP A 9 18.39 7.84 1.99
CA ASP A 9 18.95 8.06 3.32
C ASP A 9 17.96 8.70 4.30
N VAL A 10 16.72 8.22 4.31
CA VAL A 10 15.60 8.81 5.02
C VAL A 10 15.70 8.52 6.51
N VAL A 11 15.67 9.59 7.30
CA VAL A 11 15.57 9.54 8.77
C VAL A 11 14.30 10.23 9.23
N LYS A 12 13.62 9.64 10.21
CA LYS A 12 12.47 10.24 10.88
C LYS A 12 12.49 10.04 12.37
N THR A 13 12.41 11.13 13.08
CA THR A 13 12.30 11.14 14.53
C THR A 13 11.02 11.84 14.98
N TYR A 14 10.52 11.45 16.14
CA TYR A 14 9.39 12.08 16.82
C TYR A 14 9.76 12.47 18.24
N PRO A 15 9.41 13.67 18.72
CA PRO A 15 9.60 14.06 20.10
C PRO A 15 8.72 13.20 21.01
N MET A 16 9.26 12.75 22.13
CA MET A 16 8.54 12.07 23.21
C MET A 16 8.75 12.82 24.53
N LYS A 17 7.96 12.51 25.57
CA LYS A 17 8.10 13.15 26.89
C LYS A 17 9.51 13.00 27.46
N ASP A 18 10.14 11.84 27.24
CA ASP A 18 11.42 11.49 27.84
C ASP A 18 12.52 11.32 26.78
N GLY A 19 12.49 12.08 25.68
CA GLY A 19 13.51 12.03 24.64
C GLY A 19 13.00 12.06 23.21
N VAL A 20 13.70 11.36 22.32
CA VAL A 20 13.39 11.31 20.88
C VAL A 20 13.21 9.85 20.47
N PHE A 21 12.13 9.57 19.80
CA PHE A 21 11.88 8.25 19.17
C PHE A 21 12.30 8.30 17.71
N THR A 22 13.25 7.44 17.32
CA THR A 22 13.66 7.28 15.94
C THR A 22 12.77 6.22 15.29
N ALA A 23 11.85 6.68 14.44
CA ALA A 23 10.92 5.81 13.71
C ALA A 23 11.58 5.16 12.50
N LEU A 24 12.39 5.91 11.75
CA LEU A 24 13.17 5.44 10.62
C LEU A 24 14.60 5.94 10.74
N ASP A 25 15.54 5.08 10.39
CA ASP A 25 16.97 5.34 10.51
C ASP A 25 17.72 4.91 9.25
N HIS A 26 18.15 5.90 8.46
CA HIS A 26 18.90 5.75 7.23
C HIS A 26 18.30 4.75 6.24
N VAL A 27 16.99 4.93 5.94
CA VAL A 27 16.26 4.05 5.01
C VAL A 27 16.49 4.51 3.58
N SER A 28 17.04 3.60 2.75
CA SER A 28 17.17 3.79 1.30
C SER A 28 16.48 2.64 0.56
N LEU A 29 15.58 2.99 -0.37
CA LEU A 29 14.79 2.03 -1.15
C LEU A 29 14.38 2.65 -2.48
N ASP A 30 14.63 1.94 -3.57
CA ASP A 30 14.12 2.27 -4.89
C ASP A 30 13.00 1.27 -5.27
N ILE A 31 11.88 1.80 -5.72
CA ILE A 31 10.77 1.04 -6.29
C ILE A 31 10.68 1.41 -7.77
N ALA A 32 10.77 0.39 -8.63
CA ALA A 32 10.76 0.59 -10.08
C ALA A 32 9.35 0.98 -10.59
N ASP A 33 9.32 1.61 -11.76
CA ASP A 33 8.04 1.86 -12.44
C ASP A 33 7.31 0.56 -12.73
N ARG A 34 6.00 0.54 -12.45
CA ARG A 34 5.11 -0.64 -12.60
C ARG A 34 5.49 -1.84 -11.75
N GLU A 35 6.24 -1.65 -10.70
CA GLU A 35 6.58 -2.70 -9.75
C GLU A 35 5.50 -2.82 -8.66
N PHE A 36 5.20 -4.06 -8.27
CA PHE A 36 4.43 -4.37 -7.07
C PHE A 36 5.41 -4.76 -5.96
N VAL A 37 5.57 -3.90 -4.97
CA VAL A 37 6.44 -4.13 -3.81
C VAL A 37 5.59 -4.26 -2.56
N THR A 38 5.84 -5.30 -1.77
CA THR A 38 5.28 -5.39 -0.41
C THR A 38 6.32 -5.01 0.64
N VAL A 39 5.86 -4.38 1.71
CA VAL A 39 6.69 -4.01 2.87
C VAL A 39 6.14 -4.73 4.08
N VAL A 40 6.96 -5.58 4.68
CA VAL A 40 6.62 -6.38 5.86
C VAL A 40 7.57 -6.07 7.02
N GLY A 41 7.15 -6.43 8.23
CA GLY A 41 7.96 -6.27 9.43
C GLY A 41 7.10 -6.15 10.68
N PRO A 42 7.70 -6.20 11.88
CA PRO A 42 6.97 -6.14 13.13
C PRO A 42 6.21 -4.81 13.32
N SER A 43 5.25 -4.80 14.23
CA SER A 43 4.54 -3.56 14.59
C SER A 43 5.50 -2.51 15.10
N GLY A 44 5.32 -1.27 14.64
CA GLY A 44 6.15 -0.14 15.04
C GLY A 44 7.52 -0.06 14.36
N CYS A 45 7.80 -0.86 13.31
CA CYS A 45 9.05 -0.75 12.53
C CYS A 45 9.06 0.38 11.49
N GLY A 46 8.04 1.24 11.45
CA GLY A 46 8.04 2.43 10.59
C GLY A 46 7.41 2.27 9.21
N LYS A 47 6.77 1.15 8.87
CA LYS A 47 6.13 0.91 7.54
C LYS A 47 5.16 2.01 7.13
N SER A 48 4.20 2.33 8.00
CA SER A 48 3.21 3.39 7.74
C SER A 48 3.85 4.78 7.69
N THR A 49 4.93 5.02 8.45
CA THR A 49 5.72 6.25 8.37
C THR A 49 6.40 6.38 7.01
N LEU A 50 7.05 5.31 6.54
CA LEU A 50 7.70 5.26 5.24
C LEU A 50 6.69 5.53 4.10
N MET A 51 5.54 4.85 4.14
CA MET A 51 4.47 5.06 3.17
C MET A 51 3.90 6.49 3.24
N SER A 52 3.72 7.04 4.45
CA SER A 52 3.20 8.40 4.63
C SER A 52 4.13 9.46 4.04
N MET A 53 5.44 9.21 4.03
CA MET A 53 6.41 10.08 3.34
C MET A 53 6.26 9.99 1.83
N ALA A 54 6.12 8.79 1.25
CA ALA A 54 5.84 8.61 -0.17
C ALA A 54 4.52 9.27 -0.57
N ALA A 55 3.53 9.29 0.33
CA ALA A 55 2.25 9.97 0.12
C ALA A 55 2.34 11.51 0.23
N GLY A 56 3.43 12.04 0.78
CA GLY A 56 3.59 13.47 1.07
C GLY A 56 2.80 13.95 2.29
N LEU A 57 2.41 13.03 3.18
CA LEU A 57 1.68 13.34 4.42
C LEU A 57 2.62 13.63 5.60
N VAL A 58 3.85 13.14 5.52
CA VAL A 58 4.90 13.32 6.53
C VAL A 58 6.20 13.67 5.82
N GLU A 59 6.86 14.72 6.25
CA GLU A 59 8.19 15.09 5.75
C GLU A 59 9.28 14.26 6.44
N PRO A 60 10.35 13.85 5.72
CA PRO A 60 11.53 13.27 6.34
C PRO A 60 12.22 14.28 7.28
N GLY A 61 12.89 13.81 8.32
CA GLY A 61 13.74 14.62 9.19
C GLY A 61 15.12 14.85 8.58
N ALA A 62 15.61 13.88 7.80
CA ALA A 62 16.79 13.95 6.94
C ALA A 62 16.62 13.03 5.75
N GLY A 63 17.45 13.21 4.72
CA GLY A 63 17.30 12.52 3.46
C GLY A 63 16.16 13.09 2.62
N GLU A 64 15.76 12.38 1.56
CA GLU A 64 14.71 12.83 0.66
C GLU A 64 13.87 11.66 0.14
N VAL A 65 12.63 11.96 -0.24
CA VAL A 65 11.74 11.04 -0.97
C VAL A 65 11.42 11.65 -2.32
N LEU A 66 11.61 10.86 -3.38
CA LEU A 66 11.37 11.28 -4.76
C LEU A 66 10.29 10.41 -5.40
N VAL A 67 9.45 11.01 -6.22
CA VAL A 67 8.55 10.32 -7.14
C VAL A 67 8.80 10.86 -8.55
N ASP A 68 9.07 9.98 -9.51
CA ASP A 68 9.54 10.34 -10.86
C ASP A 68 10.74 11.31 -10.85
N GLY A 69 11.67 11.10 -9.91
CA GLY A 69 12.86 11.95 -9.74
C GLY A 69 12.59 13.34 -9.15
N ARG A 70 11.35 13.65 -8.75
CA ARG A 70 10.97 14.95 -8.16
C ARG A 70 10.74 14.79 -6.65
N PRO A 71 11.22 15.71 -5.81
CA PRO A 71 10.98 15.68 -4.37
C PRO A 71 9.49 15.70 -4.03
N VAL A 72 9.09 14.87 -3.08
CA VAL A 72 7.74 14.84 -2.52
C VAL A 72 7.62 15.95 -1.49
N THR A 73 6.90 17.02 -1.82
CA THR A 73 6.70 18.21 -0.96
C THR A 73 5.30 18.29 -0.36
N GLY A 74 4.42 17.34 -0.70
CA GLY A 74 3.04 17.29 -0.21
C GLY A 74 2.22 16.22 -0.94
N PRO A 75 0.94 16.03 -0.58
CA PRO A 75 0.03 15.13 -1.29
C PRO A 75 -0.17 15.55 -2.75
N GLY A 76 -0.34 14.55 -3.63
CA GLY A 76 -0.57 14.79 -5.06
C GLY A 76 -1.50 13.75 -5.69
N PRO A 77 -2.22 14.10 -6.76
CA PRO A 77 -3.19 13.22 -7.41
C PRO A 77 -2.55 12.01 -8.11
N GLU A 78 -1.24 12.05 -8.37
CA GLU A 78 -0.47 10.94 -8.94
C GLU A 78 -0.25 9.79 -7.95
N ARG A 79 -0.58 10.00 -6.67
CA ARG A 79 -0.41 9.04 -5.57
C ARG A 79 -1.75 8.77 -4.89
N GLY A 80 -2.32 7.60 -5.14
CA GLY A 80 -3.52 7.12 -4.44
C GLY A 80 -3.14 6.45 -3.13
N VAL A 81 -3.81 6.80 -2.04
CA VAL A 81 -3.56 6.22 -0.71
C VAL A 81 -4.79 5.46 -0.22
N ILE A 82 -4.56 4.22 0.22
CA ILE A 82 -5.56 3.40 0.89
C ILE A 82 -5.06 3.14 2.31
N PHE A 83 -5.76 3.72 3.29
CA PHE A 83 -5.40 3.61 4.71
C PHE A 83 -5.96 2.33 5.32
N GLN A 84 -5.34 1.85 6.39
CA GLN A 84 -5.81 0.73 7.20
C GLN A 84 -7.25 0.94 7.72
N GLN A 85 -7.56 2.16 8.16
CA GLN A 85 -8.94 2.58 8.39
C GLN A 85 -9.51 3.11 7.09
N TYR A 86 -10.70 2.68 6.70
CA TYR A 86 -11.33 2.98 5.40
C TYR A 86 -11.40 4.46 5.03
N ALA A 87 -11.34 5.36 6.03
CA ALA A 87 -11.38 6.82 5.88
C ALA A 87 -12.50 7.31 4.93
N LEU A 88 -13.66 6.62 4.94
CA LEU A 88 -14.83 7.01 4.17
C LEU A 88 -15.53 8.18 4.85
N PHE A 89 -16.06 9.09 4.05
CA PHE A 89 -16.94 10.16 4.52
C PHE A 89 -18.30 9.56 4.87
N PRO A 90 -18.70 9.50 6.16
CA PRO A 90 -19.88 8.74 6.59
C PRO A 90 -21.20 9.35 6.14
N TRP A 91 -21.20 10.62 5.75
CA TRP A 91 -22.36 11.36 5.21
C TRP A 91 -22.48 11.32 3.69
N LEU A 92 -21.52 10.70 2.99
CA LEU A 92 -21.53 10.53 1.54
C LEU A 92 -21.87 9.09 1.18
N THR A 93 -22.64 8.88 0.12
CA THR A 93 -22.87 7.56 -0.47
C THR A 93 -21.59 6.96 -1.03
N VAL A 94 -21.57 5.68 -1.38
CA VAL A 94 -20.45 5.02 -2.07
C VAL A 94 -20.05 5.84 -3.31
N ARG A 95 -21.00 6.14 -4.19
CA ARG A 95 -20.80 6.97 -5.38
C ARG A 95 -20.13 8.31 -5.06
N LYS A 96 -20.66 9.04 -4.10
CA LYS A 96 -20.11 10.35 -3.70
C LYS A 96 -18.74 10.27 -3.02
N ASN A 97 -18.46 9.18 -2.29
CA ASN A 97 -17.15 8.91 -1.76
C ASN A 97 -16.13 8.70 -2.88
N VAL A 98 -16.48 7.91 -3.90
CA VAL A 98 -15.61 7.64 -5.05
C VAL A 98 -15.41 8.88 -5.91
N GLU A 99 -16.46 9.66 -6.14
CA GLU A 99 -16.39 10.92 -6.89
C GLU A 99 -15.59 12.02 -6.17
N PHE A 100 -15.35 11.90 -4.87
CA PHE A 100 -14.79 13.00 -4.08
C PHE A 100 -13.46 13.50 -4.63
N GLY A 101 -12.51 12.60 -4.87
CA GLY A 101 -11.21 12.96 -5.45
C GLY A 101 -11.33 13.53 -6.88
N LEU A 102 -12.25 12.99 -7.67
CA LEU A 102 -12.49 13.45 -9.03
C LEU A 102 -13.03 14.89 -9.12
N LYS A 103 -13.71 15.37 -8.06
CA LYS A 103 -14.20 16.76 -8.00
C LYS A 103 -13.08 17.79 -7.84
N LEU A 104 -11.91 17.35 -7.37
CA LEU A 104 -10.73 18.19 -7.22
C LEU A 104 -9.91 18.26 -8.52
N MET A 105 -10.27 17.44 -9.51
CA MET A 105 -9.65 17.42 -10.82
C MET A 105 -10.48 18.30 -11.80
N ASP A 106 -9.78 18.92 -12.73
CA ASP A 106 -10.43 19.69 -13.81
C ASP A 106 -10.99 18.74 -14.88
N LEU A 107 -12.10 18.06 -14.54
CA LEU A 107 -12.76 17.08 -15.38
C LEU A 107 -14.24 17.48 -15.61
N PRO A 108 -14.78 17.27 -16.83
CA PRO A 108 -16.21 17.39 -17.09
C PRO A 108 -17.05 16.47 -16.16
N ALA A 109 -18.25 16.91 -15.81
CA ALA A 109 -19.13 16.18 -14.89
C ALA A 109 -19.44 14.75 -15.36
N GLU A 110 -19.63 14.57 -16.66
CA GLU A 110 -19.90 13.27 -17.29
C GLU A 110 -18.69 12.32 -17.15
N GLU A 111 -17.47 12.83 -17.37
CA GLU A 111 -16.25 12.04 -17.22
C GLU A 111 -16.02 11.64 -15.76
N ARG A 112 -16.28 12.53 -14.79
CA ARG A 112 -16.22 12.19 -13.35
C ARG A 112 -17.18 11.05 -13.01
N ARG A 113 -18.41 11.15 -13.52
CA ARG A 113 -19.43 10.13 -13.31
C ARG A 113 -19.00 8.79 -13.90
N ARG A 114 -18.55 8.79 -15.14
CA ARG A 114 -18.08 7.59 -15.86
C ARG A 114 -16.93 6.90 -15.09
N ARG A 115 -15.93 7.68 -14.63
CA ARG A 115 -14.80 7.11 -13.85
C ARG A 115 -15.24 6.55 -12.51
N ALA A 116 -16.15 7.23 -11.82
CA ALA A 116 -16.67 6.75 -10.56
C ALA A 116 -17.48 5.46 -10.72
N GLU A 117 -18.36 5.40 -11.73
CA GLU A 117 -19.16 4.20 -12.04
C GLU A 117 -18.25 3.02 -12.40
N HIS A 118 -17.26 3.23 -13.26
CA HIS A 118 -16.28 2.20 -13.60
C HIS A 118 -15.50 1.69 -12.38
N ALA A 119 -15.03 2.59 -11.51
CA ALA A 119 -14.30 2.19 -10.30
C ALA A 119 -15.20 1.42 -9.31
N ILE A 120 -16.48 1.77 -9.21
CA ILE A 120 -17.47 1.07 -8.37
C ILE A 120 -17.75 -0.32 -8.93
N GLU A 121 -17.87 -0.45 -10.25
CA GLU A 121 -18.06 -1.72 -10.94
C GLU A 121 -16.85 -2.64 -10.74
N LEU A 122 -15.64 -2.13 -10.91
CA LEU A 122 -14.39 -2.89 -10.70
C LEU A 122 -14.31 -3.57 -9.32
N VAL A 123 -14.88 -2.95 -8.28
CA VAL A 123 -14.88 -3.52 -6.93
C VAL A 123 -16.18 -4.25 -6.57
N GLY A 124 -17.11 -4.42 -7.53
CA GLY A 124 -18.38 -5.13 -7.32
C GLY A 124 -19.31 -4.45 -6.33
N LEU A 125 -19.43 -3.12 -6.38
CA LEU A 125 -20.31 -2.33 -5.50
C LEU A 125 -21.42 -1.59 -6.26
N SER A 126 -21.73 -1.94 -7.51
CA SER A 126 -22.73 -1.27 -8.34
C SER A 126 -24.11 -1.19 -7.67
N ASP A 127 -24.58 -2.29 -7.07
CA ASP A 127 -25.87 -2.36 -6.38
C ASP A 127 -25.91 -1.53 -5.08
N PHE A 128 -24.76 -1.12 -4.58
CA PHE A 128 -24.59 -0.34 -3.35
C PHE A 128 -24.12 1.09 -3.60
N ALA A 129 -24.12 1.55 -4.86
CA ALA A 129 -23.60 2.86 -5.24
C ALA A 129 -24.22 4.03 -4.46
N ASP A 130 -25.49 3.93 -4.13
CA ASP A 130 -26.24 4.97 -3.40
C ASP A 130 -26.40 4.67 -1.89
N ALA A 131 -25.76 3.59 -1.39
CA ALA A 131 -25.75 3.24 0.01
C ALA A 131 -24.77 4.13 0.81
N LEU A 132 -25.10 4.38 2.09
CA LEU A 132 -24.22 5.08 3.03
C LEU A 132 -23.23 4.10 3.69
N PRO A 133 -22.03 4.54 4.08
CA PRO A 133 -21.02 3.67 4.72
C PRO A 133 -21.54 2.91 5.95
N LYS A 134 -22.48 3.46 6.72
CA LYS A 134 -23.06 2.81 7.89
C LYS A 134 -23.81 1.51 7.57
N THR A 135 -24.28 1.34 6.35
CA THR A 135 -25.03 0.15 5.90
C THR A 135 -24.14 -0.91 5.24
N LEU A 136 -22.85 -0.62 5.07
CA LEU A 136 -21.91 -1.49 4.42
C LEU A 136 -21.18 -2.40 5.43
N SER A 137 -20.90 -3.64 5.01
CA SER A 137 -19.96 -4.53 5.73
C SER A 137 -18.52 -3.96 5.73
N GLY A 138 -17.65 -4.49 6.57
CA GLY A 138 -16.22 -4.11 6.59
C GLY A 138 -15.56 -4.27 5.22
N GLY A 139 -15.78 -5.41 4.56
CA GLY A 139 -15.25 -5.67 3.21
C GLY A 139 -15.83 -4.71 2.14
N MET A 140 -17.09 -4.35 2.22
CA MET A 140 -17.69 -3.38 1.30
C MET A 140 -17.11 -1.96 1.51
N LYS A 141 -16.86 -1.57 2.78
CA LYS A 141 -16.19 -0.30 3.08
C LYS A 141 -14.78 -0.26 2.50
N GLN A 142 -14.04 -1.35 2.62
CA GLN A 142 -12.70 -1.48 2.06
C GLN A 142 -12.73 -1.37 0.53
N ARG A 143 -13.64 -2.11 -0.12
CA ARG A 143 -13.83 -2.01 -1.58
C ARG A 143 -14.20 -0.59 -2.02
N CYS A 144 -15.02 0.12 -1.26
CA CYS A 144 -15.31 1.53 -1.54
C CYS A 144 -14.07 2.43 -1.42
N ALA A 145 -13.21 2.21 -0.41
CA ALA A 145 -11.95 2.95 -0.27
C ALA A 145 -10.97 2.67 -1.44
N ILE A 146 -10.91 1.42 -1.89
CA ILE A 146 -10.15 1.03 -3.09
C ILE A 146 -10.70 1.73 -4.32
N ALA A 147 -12.02 1.67 -4.57
CA ALA A 147 -12.66 2.34 -5.70
C ALA A 147 -12.38 3.85 -5.72
N ARG A 148 -12.43 4.51 -4.55
CA ARG A 148 -12.11 5.93 -4.41
C ARG A 148 -10.66 6.24 -4.83
N ALA A 149 -9.71 5.41 -4.43
CA ALA A 149 -8.31 5.58 -4.82
C ALA A 149 -8.09 5.30 -6.32
N TYR A 150 -8.78 4.31 -6.87
CA TYR A 150 -8.68 3.95 -8.30
C TYR A 150 -9.30 4.99 -9.23
N ALA A 151 -10.41 5.62 -8.82
CA ALA A 151 -11.16 6.55 -9.68
C ALA A 151 -10.33 7.73 -10.19
N VAL A 152 -9.40 8.24 -9.37
CA VAL A 152 -8.52 9.37 -9.75
C VAL A 152 -7.40 8.95 -10.69
N ASN A 153 -7.27 7.66 -11.00
CA ASN A 153 -6.28 7.09 -11.90
C ASN A 153 -4.82 7.42 -11.51
N PRO A 154 -4.40 7.15 -10.28
CA PRO A 154 -3.05 7.48 -9.83
C PRO A 154 -2.01 6.58 -10.50
N GLN A 155 -0.78 7.07 -10.65
CA GLN A 155 0.34 6.30 -11.16
C GLN A 155 0.98 5.41 -10.09
N VAL A 156 0.85 5.83 -8.83
CA VAL A 156 1.36 5.12 -7.65
C VAL A 156 0.18 4.82 -6.71
N LEU A 157 0.10 3.58 -6.24
CA LEU A 157 -0.83 3.14 -5.20
C LEU A 157 -0.06 2.80 -3.93
N LEU A 158 -0.41 3.46 -2.85
CA LEU A 158 0.13 3.28 -1.52
C LEU A 158 -0.94 2.66 -0.63
N MET A 159 -0.73 1.45 -0.15
CA MET A 159 -1.74 0.68 0.58
C MET A 159 -1.21 0.26 1.95
N ASP A 160 -1.88 0.69 3.03
CA ASP A 160 -1.52 0.34 4.40
C ASP A 160 -2.50 -0.69 4.96
N GLU A 161 -2.07 -1.95 5.02
CA GLU A 161 -2.83 -3.11 5.52
C GLU A 161 -4.27 -3.17 4.97
N PRO A 162 -4.49 -3.03 3.65
CA PRO A 162 -5.83 -2.83 3.10
C PRO A 162 -6.78 -4.01 3.33
N PHE A 163 -6.26 -5.18 3.64
CA PHE A 163 -7.07 -6.39 3.83
C PHE A 163 -7.08 -6.92 5.27
N GLY A 164 -6.46 -6.19 6.22
CA GLY A 164 -6.29 -6.63 7.60
C GLY A 164 -7.61 -6.88 8.37
N ALA A 165 -8.68 -6.15 8.05
CA ALA A 165 -9.98 -6.26 8.71
C ALA A 165 -10.97 -7.20 8.01
N LEU A 166 -10.52 -7.98 7.00
CA LEU A 166 -11.37 -8.86 6.20
C LEU A 166 -11.30 -10.30 6.68
N ASP A 167 -12.42 -11.04 6.51
CA ASP A 167 -12.41 -12.49 6.62
C ASP A 167 -11.54 -13.14 5.54
N ALA A 168 -11.12 -14.39 5.77
CA ALA A 168 -10.16 -15.07 4.91
C ALA A 168 -10.63 -15.20 3.45
N LEU A 169 -11.91 -15.53 3.22
CA LEU A 169 -12.44 -15.74 1.88
C LEU A 169 -12.50 -14.41 1.10
N THR A 170 -13.05 -13.38 1.70
CA THR A 170 -13.11 -12.03 1.11
C THR A 170 -11.72 -11.50 0.82
N ARG A 171 -10.73 -11.76 1.70
CA ARG A 171 -9.34 -11.35 1.51
C ARG A 171 -8.74 -11.98 0.26
N VAL A 172 -8.86 -13.30 0.09
CA VAL A 172 -8.35 -14.01 -1.10
C VAL A 172 -8.96 -13.45 -2.37
N GLN A 173 -10.28 -13.27 -2.41
CA GLN A 173 -10.97 -12.72 -3.58
C GLN A 173 -10.48 -11.30 -3.94
N LEU A 174 -10.25 -10.45 -2.94
CA LEU A 174 -9.76 -9.08 -3.19
C LEU A 174 -8.28 -9.04 -3.57
N GLN A 175 -7.46 -9.96 -3.08
CA GLN A 175 -6.07 -10.12 -3.53
C GLN A 175 -6.02 -10.48 -5.01
N ASP A 176 -6.81 -11.47 -5.44
CA ASP A 176 -6.87 -11.90 -6.83
C ASP A 176 -7.39 -10.77 -7.74
N GLN A 177 -8.45 -10.07 -7.31
CA GLN A 177 -8.99 -8.92 -8.03
C GLN A 177 -7.98 -7.76 -8.13
N LEU A 178 -7.22 -7.50 -7.06
CA LEU A 178 -6.16 -6.49 -7.05
C LEU A 178 -5.07 -6.84 -8.07
N LEU A 179 -4.61 -8.09 -8.09
CA LEU A 179 -3.60 -8.56 -9.04
C LEU A 179 -4.10 -8.55 -10.49
N ASP A 180 -5.34 -8.97 -10.74
CA ASP A 180 -5.94 -8.91 -12.07
C ASP A 180 -6.01 -7.47 -12.59
N THR A 181 -6.44 -6.53 -11.74
CA THR A 181 -6.47 -5.11 -12.07
C THR A 181 -5.06 -4.56 -12.28
N TRP A 182 -4.12 -4.89 -11.39
CA TRP A 182 -2.74 -4.45 -11.51
C TRP A 182 -2.07 -4.97 -12.78
N SER A 183 -2.30 -6.23 -13.16
CA SER A 183 -1.73 -6.82 -14.37
C SER A 183 -2.15 -6.09 -15.65
N LYS A 184 -3.38 -5.55 -15.68
CA LYS A 184 -3.95 -4.80 -16.80
C LYS A 184 -3.45 -3.35 -16.83
N GLU A 185 -3.39 -2.70 -15.68
CA GLU A 185 -3.10 -1.27 -15.57
C GLU A 185 -1.61 -0.97 -15.30
N GLN A 186 -0.87 -1.94 -14.76
CA GLN A 186 0.57 -1.87 -14.49
C GLN A 186 0.99 -0.60 -13.73
N ARG A 187 0.30 -0.28 -12.63
CA ARG A 187 0.67 0.82 -11.74
C ARG A 187 1.79 0.41 -10.80
N THR A 188 2.56 1.37 -10.31
CA THR A 188 3.50 1.11 -9.23
C THR A 188 2.75 0.97 -7.91
N VAL A 189 2.99 -0.09 -7.16
CA VAL A 189 2.30 -0.39 -5.91
C VAL A 189 3.31 -0.58 -4.78
N MET A 190 3.12 0.17 -3.69
CA MET A 190 3.74 -0.08 -2.39
C MET A 190 2.65 -0.53 -1.42
N PHE A 191 2.73 -1.78 -0.99
CA PHE A 191 1.70 -2.45 -0.20
C PHE A 191 2.28 -2.89 1.15
N ILE A 192 1.73 -2.37 2.23
CA ILE A 192 2.13 -2.75 3.59
C ILE A 192 1.22 -3.86 4.07
N THR A 193 1.82 -4.90 4.63
CA THR A 193 1.11 -5.98 5.30
C THR A 193 1.93 -6.57 6.44
N HIS A 194 1.27 -7.24 7.37
CA HIS A 194 1.89 -8.10 8.36
C HIS A 194 1.74 -9.60 8.04
N ASP A 195 1.01 -9.93 6.98
CA ASP A 195 0.75 -11.29 6.52
C ASP A 195 1.82 -11.68 5.47
N VAL A 196 2.62 -12.70 5.80
CA VAL A 196 3.72 -13.16 4.96
C VAL A 196 3.23 -13.84 3.69
N ASP A 197 2.12 -14.60 3.76
CA ASP A 197 1.52 -15.24 2.60
C ASP A 197 1.00 -14.20 1.60
N GLU A 198 0.37 -13.15 2.11
CA GLU A 198 -0.08 -12.00 1.31
C GLU A 198 1.10 -11.29 0.64
N ALA A 199 2.18 -11.04 1.39
CA ALA A 199 3.37 -10.37 0.89
C ALA A 199 4.00 -11.11 -0.30
N VAL A 200 4.17 -12.43 -0.17
CA VAL A 200 4.76 -13.28 -1.23
C VAL A 200 3.80 -13.42 -2.41
N TYR A 201 2.50 -13.56 -2.14
CA TYR A 201 1.51 -13.75 -3.21
C TYR A 201 1.37 -12.52 -4.11
N LEU A 202 1.39 -11.34 -3.54
CA LEU A 202 1.13 -10.10 -4.29
C LEU A 202 2.38 -9.54 -4.98
N ALA A 203 3.55 -9.65 -4.35
CA ALA A 203 4.71 -8.88 -4.75
C ALA A 203 5.58 -9.52 -5.83
N ARG A 204 6.30 -8.65 -6.52
CA ARG A 204 7.54 -8.97 -7.24
C ARG A 204 8.74 -8.97 -6.31
N ARG A 205 8.67 -8.15 -5.26
CA ARG A 205 9.75 -7.96 -4.30
C ARG A 205 9.16 -7.66 -2.92
N VAL A 206 9.67 -8.36 -1.91
CA VAL A 206 9.30 -8.18 -0.51
C VAL A 206 10.42 -7.43 0.20
N VAL A 207 10.09 -6.28 0.77
CA VAL A 207 10.99 -5.48 1.61
C VAL A 207 10.70 -5.82 3.07
N VAL A 208 11.67 -6.38 3.76
CA VAL A 208 11.58 -6.71 5.19
C VAL A 208 12.20 -5.60 6.01
N MET A 209 11.42 -5.01 6.90
CA MET A 209 11.87 -3.97 7.82
C MET A 209 12.13 -4.53 9.23
N ALA A 210 13.24 -4.11 9.83
CA ALA A 210 13.54 -4.31 11.25
C ALA A 210 12.93 -3.16 12.08
N ALA A 211 12.72 -3.43 13.38
CA ALA A 211 12.23 -2.44 14.33
C ALA A 211 13.33 -1.91 15.26
N ARG A 212 13.12 -0.69 15.76
CA ARG A 212 13.87 -0.05 16.87
C ARG A 212 15.37 0.13 16.60
N PRO A 213 15.74 1.03 15.72
CA PRO A 213 14.90 1.84 14.85
C PRO A 213 14.50 1.12 13.57
N GLY A 214 13.51 1.67 12.83
CA GLY A 214 13.06 1.14 11.56
C GLY A 214 14.15 1.23 10.49
N ARG A 215 14.57 0.09 9.96
CA ARG A 215 15.58 -0.04 8.89
C ARG A 215 15.16 -1.13 7.91
N ILE A 216 15.63 -1.05 6.67
CA ILE A 216 15.52 -2.18 5.76
C ILE A 216 16.52 -3.24 6.19
N GLN A 217 16.01 -4.43 6.50
CA GLN A 217 16.80 -5.56 6.89
C GLN A 217 17.20 -6.41 5.69
N GLN A 218 16.26 -6.68 4.81
CA GLN A 218 16.45 -7.54 3.64
C GLN A 218 15.46 -7.17 2.56
N VAL A 219 15.84 -7.37 1.32
CA VAL A 219 14.96 -7.31 0.15
C VAL A 219 15.00 -8.67 -0.51
N ILE A 220 13.84 -9.28 -0.73
CA ILE A 220 13.68 -10.63 -1.26
C ILE A 220 12.93 -10.53 -2.59
N ASP A 221 13.55 -11.01 -3.67
CA ASP A 221 12.91 -11.12 -4.97
C ASP A 221 11.96 -12.33 -4.99
N VAL A 222 10.77 -12.13 -5.57
CA VAL A 222 9.75 -13.16 -5.69
C VAL A 222 9.66 -13.60 -7.15
N ASP A 223 10.42 -14.64 -7.49
CA ASP A 223 10.53 -15.19 -8.85
C ASP A 223 9.36 -16.11 -9.24
N LEU A 224 8.16 -15.77 -8.76
CA LEU A 224 6.94 -16.45 -9.20
C LEU A 224 6.37 -15.73 -10.42
N PRO A 225 5.84 -16.44 -11.44
CA PRO A 225 5.28 -15.81 -12.64
C PRO A 225 3.96 -15.10 -12.36
N TYR A 226 3.62 -14.11 -13.20
CA TYR A 226 2.27 -13.55 -13.29
C TYR A 226 1.59 -14.09 -14.56
N PRO A 227 0.24 -14.28 -14.56
CA PRO A 227 -0.67 -14.06 -13.44
C PRO A 227 -0.48 -15.07 -12.31
N ARG A 228 -0.72 -14.65 -11.06
CA ARG A 228 -0.76 -15.54 -9.91
C ARG A 228 -2.01 -16.41 -9.95
N THR A 229 -1.89 -17.66 -9.53
CA THR A 229 -3.02 -18.60 -9.42
C THR A 229 -3.11 -19.18 -8.01
N GLU A 230 -4.27 -19.72 -7.66
CA GLU A 230 -4.49 -20.34 -6.36
C GLU A 230 -3.52 -21.53 -6.14
N GLU A 231 -3.26 -22.33 -7.19
CA GLU A 231 -2.35 -23.47 -7.12
C GLU A 231 -0.92 -23.06 -6.77
N MET A 232 -0.50 -21.85 -7.14
CA MET A 232 0.83 -21.35 -6.78
C MET A 232 1.01 -21.24 -5.28
N ARG A 233 -0.05 -20.92 -4.50
CA ARG A 233 -0.01 -20.86 -3.04
C ARG A 233 0.35 -22.21 -2.41
N LEU A 234 0.07 -23.31 -3.09
CA LEU A 234 0.34 -24.68 -2.66
C LEU A 234 1.67 -25.23 -3.21
N SER A 235 2.37 -24.47 -4.03
CA SER A 235 3.62 -24.89 -4.64
C SER A 235 4.78 -24.92 -3.64
N PRO A 236 5.77 -25.82 -3.82
CA PRO A 236 6.98 -25.85 -3.01
C PRO A 236 7.77 -24.54 -3.09
N GLU A 237 7.74 -23.86 -4.24
CA GLU A 237 8.45 -22.61 -4.45
C GLU A 237 7.83 -21.47 -3.64
N PHE A 238 6.51 -21.38 -3.62
CA PHE A 238 5.81 -20.45 -2.73
C PHE A 238 6.15 -20.73 -1.26
N GLY A 239 6.14 -22.00 -0.86
CA GLY A 239 6.51 -22.44 0.49
C GLY A 239 7.93 -22.03 0.87
N ARG A 240 8.89 -22.14 -0.06
CA ARG A 240 10.28 -21.70 0.14
C ARG A 240 10.36 -20.19 0.38
N LEU A 241 9.76 -19.39 -0.51
CA LEU A 241 9.75 -17.92 -0.41
C LEU A 241 9.05 -17.44 0.86
N ARG A 242 7.89 -18.02 1.18
CA ARG A 242 7.18 -17.75 2.43
C ARG A 242 8.06 -17.99 3.65
N ASN A 243 8.75 -19.13 3.72
CA ASN A 243 9.65 -19.45 4.83
C ASN A 243 10.82 -18.47 4.91
N GLU A 244 11.39 -18.06 3.77
CA GLU A 244 12.46 -17.07 3.71
C GLU A 244 12.01 -15.72 4.28
N VAL A 245 10.88 -15.21 3.83
CA VAL A 245 10.30 -13.96 4.36
C VAL A 245 9.94 -14.10 5.84
N TRP A 246 9.36 -15.23 6.25
CA TRP A 246 9.01 -15.50 7.64
C TRP A 246 10.26 -15.46 8.54
N HIS A 247 11.33 -16.13 8.14
CA HIS A 247 12.60 -16.11 8.88
C HIS A 247 13.17 -14.69 8.97
N ALA A 248 13.17 -13.94 7.90
CA ALA A 248 13.63 -12.55 7.90
C ALA A 248 12.82 -11.65 8.84
N VAL A 249 11.50 -11.86 8.94
CA VAL A 249 10.64 -11.06 9.83
C VAL A 249 10.81 -11.45 11.31
N TYR A 250 10.85 -12.74 11.63
CA TYR A 250 10.74 -13.22 13.01
C TYR A 250 12.08 -13.57 13.66
N HIS A 251 13.15 -13.76 12.88
CA HIS A 251 14.51 -14.03 13.39
C HIS A 251 15.44 -12.83 13.14
N GLN A 252 14.98 -11.65 13.54
CA GLN A 252 15.79 -10.44 13.44
C GLN A 252 16.98 -10.49 14.40
N PRO A 253 18.17 -10.04 13.99
CA PRO A 253 19.28 -9.87 14.93
C PRO A 253 18.85 -8.90 16.04
N PRO A 254 19.40 -9.06 17.28
CA PRO A 254 19.06 -8.18 18.38
C PRO A 254 19.32 -6.71 17.98
N ALA A 255 18.40 -5.83 18.38
CA ALA A 255 18.52 -4.40 18.12
C ALA A 255 19.88 -3.89 18.61
N VAL A 256 20.62 -3.22 17.75
CA VAL A 256 21.85 -2.52 18.15
C VAL A 256 21.44 -1.41 19.13
N PRO A 257 21.98 -1.37 20.36
CA PRO A 257 21.68 -0.29 21.28
C PRO A 257 22.01 1.05 20.61
N ALA A 258 21.09 2.02 20.74
CA ALA A 258 21.37 3.38 20.31
C ALA A 258 22.61 3.88 21.09
N ALA A 259 23.61 4.37 20.35
CA ALA A 259 24.80 4.97 20.91
C ALA A 259 24.49 6.35 21.51
#